data_63e1269bf99e1fe84331ec6175813711
#
_entry.id   63e1269bf99e1fe84331ec6175813711
#
_cell.length_a   1.000
_cell.length_b   1.000
_cell.length_c   1.000
_cell.angle_alpha   90.00
_cell.angle_beta   90.00
_cell.angle_gamma   90.00
#
_symmetry.space_group_name_H-M   'P 1'
#
loop_
_entity.id
_entity.type
_entity.pdbx_description
1 polymer ?
#
loop_
_entity_poly.entity_id
_entity_poly.type
_entity_poly.pdbx_seq_one_letter_code
_entity_poly.pdbx_strand_id
1 'polypeptide(L)'
;GFVDRIEEIVMAQDGIIGVHDLVVHDYGPGRLMISLHAEVPASVDVMISHDVIDRTEHILKEELHCEAVIHMDPVVTDDPRLDQLRESVKKIVEDWNEKASIHDFRVVFGHTHTNLVFDVVVPYQVKMTEHEITVQLQKRVSEQIGKEYFIAINIDRKYI
;
A
#
# COMPACT_ATOMS: atom_id res chain seq x y z
N GLY A 1 -13.40 11.74 -7.59
CA GLY A 1 -13.03 11.23 -8.92
C GLY A 1 -13.13 9.72 -9.03
N PHE A 2 -12.68 9.19 -10.15
CA PHE A 2 -12.76 7.76 -10.43
C PHE A 2 -11.95 6.91 -9.43
N VAL A 3 -10.77 7.38 -9.09
CA VAL A 3 -9.90 6.71 -8.08
C VAL A 3 -10.59 6.64 -6.72
N ASP A 4 -11.20 7.74 -6.29
CA ASP A 4 -11.93 7.78 -5.02
C ASP A 4 -13.10 6.80 -5.03
N ARG A 5 -13.79 6.70 -6.15
CA ARG A 5 -14.91 5.77 -6.31
C ARG A 5 -14.45 4.30 -6.19
N ILE A 6 -13.31 3.97 -6.79
CA ILE A 6 -12.71 2.63 -6.67
C ILE A 6 -12.42 2.32 -5.20
N GLU A 7 -11.75 3.24 -4.52
CA GLU A 7 -11.40 3.06 -3.11
C GLU A 7 -12.62 2.91 -2.22
N GLU A 8 -13.67 3.71 -2.46
CA GLU A 8 -14.93 3.61 -1.72
C GLU A 8 -15.57 2.23 -1.87
N ILE A 9 -15.64 1.73 -3.10
CA ILE A 9 -16.24 0.42 -3.38
C ILE A 9 -15.45 -0.69 -2.68
N VAL A 10 -14.13 -0.66 -2.79
CA VAL A 10 -13.27 -1.69 -2.23
C VAL A 10 -13.33 -1.67 -0.70
N MET A 11 -13.20 -0.49 -0.09
CA MET A 11 -13.23 -0.35 1.37
C MET A 11 -14.61 -0.60 1.97
N ALA A 12 -15.66 -0.55 1.20
CA ALA A 12 -17.01 -0.90 1.65
C ALA A 12 -17.19 -2.42 1.83
N GLN A 13 -16.30 -3.23 1.29
CA GLN A 13 -16.41 -4.68 1.39
C GLN A 13 -15.94 -5.17 2.75
N ASP A 14 -16.79 -5.91 3.43
CA ASP A 14 -16.44 -6.51 4.71
C ASP A 14 -15.30 -7.53 4.51
N GLY A 15 -14.25 -7.41 5.30
CA GLY A 15 -13.05 -8.26 5.17
C GLY A 15 -11.87 -7.60 4.48
N ILE A 16 -12.03 -6.40 3.92
CA ILE A 16 -10.93 -5.59 3.39
C ILE A 16 -10.63 -4.46 4.37
N ILE A 17 -9.38 -4.35 4.79
CA ILE A 17 -8.95 -3.39 5.82
C ILE A 17 -8.04 -2.29 5.29
N GLY A 18 -7.62 -2.37 4.04
CA GLY A 18 -6.78 -1.34 3.42
C GLY A 18 -6.59 -1.57 1.94
N VAL A 19 -6.17 -0.52 1.25
CA VAL A 19 -5.89 -0.52 -0.19
C VAL A 19 -4.59 0.24 -0.44
N HIS A 20 -3.77 -0.26 -1.34
CA HIS A 20 -2.58 0.46 -1.81
C HIS A 20 -2.24 0.07 -3.25
N ASP A 21 -1.31 0.81 -3.84
CA ASP A 21 -0.81 0.61 -5.22
C ASP A 21 -1.93 0.54 -6.26
N LEU A 22 -2.90 1.45 -6.15
CA LEU A 22 -3.98 1.54 -7.14
C LEU A 22 -3.44 2.16 -8.43
N VAL A 23 -3.60 1.42 -9.53
CA VAL A 23 -3.21 1.87 -10.86
C VAL A 23 -4.39 1.74 -11.81
N VAL A 24 -4.65 2.80 -12.56
CA VAL A 24 -5.69 2.82 -13.60
C VAL A 24 -5.01 2.89 -14.96
N HIS A 25 -5.31 1.90 -15.79
CA HIS A 25 -4.82 1.85 -17.18
C HIS A 25 -5.97 2.16 -18.12
N ASP A 26 -5.81 3.20 -18.93
CA ASP A 26 -6.81 3.60 -19.91
C ASP A 26 -6.33 3.22 -21.31
N TYR A 27 -7.02 2.24 -21.90
CA TYR A 27 -6.73 1.78 -23.26
C TYR A 27 -7.74 2.30 -24.28
N GLY A 28 -8.52 3.33 -23.91
CA GLY A 28 -9.51 3.93 -24.76
C GLY A 28 -10.95 3.69 -24.25
N PRO A 29 -11.97 4.25 -24.94
CA PRO A 29 -13.35 4.16 -24.49
C PRO A 29 -13.80 2.72 -24.24
N GLY A 30 -14.33 2.47 -23.06
CA GLY A 30 -14.80 1.13 -22.64
C GLY A 30 -13.69 0.14 -22.36
N ARG A 31 -12.44 0.59 -22.28
CA ARG A 31 -11.27 -0.28 -22.10
C ARG A 31 -10.41 0.16 -20.92
N LEU A 32 -11.04 0.35 -19.79
CA LEU A 32 -10.34 0.63 -18.53
C LEU A 32 -9.95 -0.68 -17.85
N MET A 33 -8.73 -0.71 -17.34
CA MET A 33 -8.24 -1.79 -16.51
C MET A 33 -7.67 -1.20 -15.23
N ILE A 34 -8.07 -1.74 -14.09
CA ILE A 34 -7.55 -1.32 -12.79
C ILE A 34 -6.84 -2.49 -12.12
N SER A 35 -5.77 -2.17 -11.42
CA SER A 35 -5.09 -3.09 -10.54
C SER A 35 -4.87 -2.42 -9.18
N LEU A 36 -4.97 -3.19 -8.12
CA LEU A 36 -4.71 -2.68 -6.78
C LEU A 36 -4.32 -3.83 -5.84
N HIS A 37 -3.79 -3.44 -4.70
CA HIS A 37 -3.57 -4.35 -3.59
C HIS A 37 -4.64 -4.10 -2.53
N ALA A 38 -5.33 -5.16 -2.11
CA ALA A 38 -6.30 -5.09 -1.02
C ALA A 38 -5.73 -5.84 0.19
N GLU A 39 -5.71 -5.16 1.32
CA GLU A 39 -5.20 -5.70 2.57
C GLU A 39 -6.32 -6.41 3.31
N VAL A 40 -6.05 -7.63 3.75
CA VAL A 40 -6.98 -8.46 4.50
C VAL A 40 -6.31 -8.91 5.79
N PRO A 41 -7.07 -9.20 6.87
CA PRO A 41 -6.45 -9.72 8.09
C PRO A 41 -5.80 -11.08 7.87
N ALA A 42 -4.53 -11.22 8.25
CA ALA A 42 -3.81 -12.49 8.14
C ALA A 42 -4.41 -13.59 9.02
N SER A 43 -5.16 -13.21 10.05
CA SER A 43 -5.84 -14.14 10.97
C SER A 43 -7.08 -14.80 10.39
N VAL A 44 -7.60 -14.30 9.28
CA VAL A 44 -8.78 -14.86 8.60
C VAL A 44 -8.33 -15.94 7.63
N ASP A 45 -9.11 -17.02 7.55
CA ASP A 45 -8.85 -18.10 6.60
C ASP A 45 -8.68 -17.56 5.18
N VAL A 46 -7.63 -17.98 4.50
CA VAL A 46 -7.28 -17.49 3.16
C VAL A 46 -8.39 -17.71 2.14
N MET A 47 -9.14 -18.81 2.27
CA MET A 47 -10.25 -19.09 1.36
C MET A 47 -11.40 -18.12 1.52
N ILE A 48 -11.65 -17.67 2.76
CA ILE A 48 -12.67 -16.66 3.05
C ILE A 48 -12.23 -15.32 2.46
N SER A 49 -10.99 -14.91 2.71
CA SER A 49 -10.45 -13.65 2.18
C SER A 49 -10.40 -13.66 0.65
N HIS A 50 -10.02 -14.78 0.04
CA HIS A 50 -10.00 -14.91 -1.41
C HIS A 50 -11.41 -14.71 -2.00
N ASP A 51 -12.45 -15.26 -1.36
CA ASP A 51 -13.81 -15.07 -1.81
C ASP A 51 -14.23 -13.59 -1.77
N VAL A 52 -13.84 -12.88 -0.71
CA VAL A 52 -14.10 -11.43 -0.60
C VAL A 52 -13.43 -10.69 -1.76
N ILE A 53 -12.18 -11.01 -2.06
CA ILE A 53 -11.43 -10.39 -3.16
C ILE A 53 -12.10 -10.67 -4.50
N ASP A 54 -12.46 -11.91 -4.75
CA ASP A 54 -13.10 -12.32 -6.00
C ASP A 54 -14.43 -11.59 -6.21
N ARG A 55 -15.26 -11.53 -5.17
CA ARG A 55 -16.53 -10.77 -5.22
C ARG A 55 -16.28 -9.28 -5.47
N THR A 56 -15.25 -8.71 -4.85
CA THR A 56 -14.92 -7.29 -5.03
C THR A 56 -14.52 -7.01 -6.48
N GLU A 57 -13.75 -7.88 -7.10
CA GLU A 57 -13.42 -7.76 -8.53
C GLU A 57 -14.68 -7.75 -9.39
N HIS A 58 -15.63 -8.64 -9.10
CA HIS A 58 -16.90 -8.68 -9.82
C HIS A 58 -17.72 -7.39 -9.65
N ILE A 59 -17.77 -6.86 -8.43
CA ILE A 59 -18.49 -5.60 -8.15
C ILE A 59 -17.87 -4.44 -8.93
N LEU A 60 -16.54 -4.34 -8.95
CA LEU A 60 -15.85 -3.29 -9.70
C LEU A 60 -16.15 -3.38 -11.20
N LYS A 61 -16.12 -4.58 -11.74
CA LYS A 61 -16.43 -4.80 -13.16
C LYS A 61 -17.86 -4.39 -13.51
N GLU A 62 -18.81 -4.75 -12.67
CA GLU A 62 -20.23 -4.44 -12.89
C GLU A 62 -20.53 -2.94 -12.71
N GLU A 63 -20.03 -2.33 -11.63
CA GLU A 63 -20.36 -0.94 -11.33
C GLU A 63 -19.58 0.06 -12.18
N LEU A 64 -18.33 -0.23 -12.51
CA LEU A 64 -17.45 0.70 -13.21
C LEU A 64 -17.19 0.33 -14.66
N HIS A 65 -17.73 -0.79 -15.13
CA HIS A 65 -17.55 -1.27 -16.50
C HIS A 65 -16.08 -1.34 -16.91
N CYS A 66 -15.26 -1.93 -16.05
CA CYS A 66 -13.81 -2.05 -16.24
C CYS A 66 -13.34 -3.47 -15.94
N GLU A 67 -12.14 -3.81 -16.39
CA GLU A 67 -11.45 -4.99 -15.89
C GLU A 67 -10.76 -4.64 -14.57
N ALA A 68 -10.82 -5.54 -13.61
CA ALA A 68 -10.22 -5.33 -12.30
C ALA A 68 -9.43 -6.56 -11.86
N VAL A 69 -8.21 -6.34 -11.42
CA VAL A 69 -7.35 -7.37 -10.81
C VAL A 69 -6.93 -6.88 -9.43
N ILE A 70 -7.18 -7.68 -8.42
CA ILE A 70 -6.84 -7.35 -7.04
C ILE A 70 -5.83 -8.35 -6.51
N HIS A 71 -4.67 -7.85 -6.09
CA HIS A 71 -3.69 -8.63 -5.37
C HIS A 71 -4.04 -8.62 -3.88
N MET A 72 -4.16 -9.80 -3.28
CA MET A 72 -4.50 -9.92 -1.87
C MET A 72 -3.26 -9.90 -1.00
N ASP A 73 -3.22 -8.98 -0.05
CA ASP A 73 -2.12 -8.85 0.90
C ASP A 73 -2.61 -9.16 2.32
N PRO A 74 -2.20 -10.29 2.91
CA PRO A 74 -2.54 -10.58 4.30
C PRO A 74 -1.68 -9.76 5.25
N VAL A 75 -2.33 -8.99 6.12
CA VAL A 75 -1.68 -8.06 7.05
C VAL A 75 -1.78 -8.59 8.47
N VAL A 76 -0.65 -8.59 9.17
CA VAL A 76 -0.57 -8.98 10.58
C VAL A 76 -0.71 -7.72 11.45
N THR A 77 -1.58 -7.79 12.47
CA THR A 77 -1.86 -6.64 13.32
C THR A 77 -1.41 -6.81 14.77
N ASP A 78 -1.00 -8.00 15.17
CA ASP A 78 -0.74 -8.36 16.57
C ASP A 78 0.65 -8.98 16.81
N ASP A 79 1.60 -8.76 15.90
CA ASP A 79 2.97 -9.27 16.03
C ASP A 79 3.85 -8.24 16.74
N PRO A 80 4.64 -8.63 17.77
CA PRO A 80 5.55 -7.72 18.48
C PRO A 80 6.58 -7.04 17.58
N ARG A 81 6.94 -7.67 16.46
CA ARG A 81 7.87 -7.09 15.48
C ARG A 81 7.37 -5.82 14.81
N LEU A 82 6.04 -5.61 14.80
CA LEU A 82 5.42 -4.43 14.16
C LEU A 82 5.92 -3.13 14.78
N ASP A 83 5.93 -3.04 16.09
CA ASP A 83 6.35 -1.82 16.80
C ASP A 83 7.82 -1.51 16.52
N GLN A 84 8.67 -2.55 16.55
CA GLN A 84 10.09 -2.38 16.24
C GLN A 84 10.32 -1.93 14.80
N LEU A 85 9.63 -2.54 13.84
CA LEU A 85 9.74 -2.17 12.43
C LEU A 85 9.23 -0.74 12.19
N ARG A 86 8.10 -0.38 12.81
CA ARG A 86 7.55 0.98 12.72
C ARG A 86 8.56 2.01 13.21
N GLU A 87 9.14 1.79 14.40
CA GLU A 87 10.12 2.71 14.98
C GLU A 87 11.39 2.80 14.13
N SER A 88 11.85 1.68 13.58
CA SER A 88 13.02 1.67 12.69
C SER A 88 12.77 2.47 11.41
N VAL A 89 11.62 2.27 10.78
CA VAL A 89 11.25 3.00 9.55
C VAL A 89 11.03 4.47 9.85
N LYS A 90 10.36 4.79 10.95
CA LYS A 90 10.15 6.18 11.38
C LYS A 90 11.48 6.91 11.52
N LYS A 91 12.46 6.29 12.17
CA LYS A 91 13.79 6.86 12.32
C LYS A 91 14.49 7.05 10.98
N ILE A 92 14.41 6.09 10.09
CA ILE A 92 15.00 6.17 8.75
C ILE A 92 14.44 7.37 7.98
N VAL A 93 13.12 7.55 8.01
CA VAL A 93 12.45 8.66 7.31
C VAL A 93 12.82 10.01 7.95
N GLU A 94 12.84 10.08 9.27
CA GLU A 94 13.24 11.31 9.98
C GLU A 94 14.71 11.67 9.72
N ASP A 95 15.60 10.70 9.66
CA ASP A 95 17.01 10.91 9.31
C ASP A 95 17.19 11.35 7.85
N TRP A 96 16.32 10.85 6.97
CA TRP A 96 16.30 11.27 5.57
C TRP A 96 15.84 12.71 5.41
N ASN A 97 14.80 13.13 6.15
CA ASN A 97 14.31 14.50 6.21
C ASN A 97 13.58 14.71 7.54
N GLU A 98 14.06 15.67 8.36
CA GLU A 98 13.51 15.91 9.69
C GLU A 98 12.04 16.33 9.71
N LYS A 99 11.53 16.86 8.59
CA LYS A 99 10.13 17.28 8.45
C LYS A 99 9.24 16.21 7.85
N ALA A 100 9.81 15.09 7.41
CA ALA A 100 9.04 13.98 6.89
C ALA A 100 8.51 13.11 8.02
N SER A 101 7.37 12.49 7.80
CA SER A 101 6.75 11.59 8.77
C SER A 101 6.07 10.42 8.07
N ILE A 102 5.83 9.35 8.83
CA ILE A 102 5.14 8.17 8.31
C ILE A 102 3.77 8.03 8.98
N HIS A 103 2.81 7.45 8.25
CA HIS A 103 1.46 7.19 8.72
C HIS A 103 0.97 5.86 8.16
N ASP A 104 -0.01 5.26 8.81
CA ASP A 104 -0.69 4.04 8.36
C ASP A 104 0.27 2.88 8.09
N PHE A 105 1.24 2.69 9.00
CA PHE A 105 2.24 1.65 8.88
C PHE A 105 1.64 0.26 9.08
N ARG A 106 1.84 -0.62 8.10
CA ARG A 106 1.42 -2.02 8.16
C ARG A 106 2.41 -2.91 7.43
N VAL A 107 2.41 -4.17 7.78
CA VAL A 107 3.42 -5.13 7.31
C VAL A 107 2.76 -6.37 6.75
N VAL A 108 3.24 -6.80 5.59
CA VAL A 108 2.88 -8.07 4.98
C VAL A 108 4.09 -8.99 5.08
N PHE A 109 4.04 -9.93 6.01
CA PHE A 109 5.13 -10.89 6.22
C PHE A 109 5.05 -12.02 5.21
N GLY A 110 6.13 -12.24 4.48
CA GLY A 110 6.30 -13.39 3.59
C GLY A 110 7.38 -14.33 4.09
N HIS A 111 7.48 -15.49 3.49
CA HIS A 111 8.52 -16.48 3.84
C HIS A 111 9.92 -16.04 3.39
N THR A 112 10.02 -15.36 2.26
CA THR A 112 11.30 -14.94 1.67
C THR A 112 11.58 -13.46 1.80
N HIS A 113 10.55 -12.66 1.96
CA HIS A 113 10.65 -11.20 2.05
C HIS A 113 9.44 -10.65 2.79
N THR A 114 9.57 -9.41 3.24
CA THR A 114 8.53 -8.70 3.98
C THR A 114 8.28 -7.35 3.32
N ASN A 115 7.01 -7.01 3.11
CA ASN A 115 6.62 -5.73 2.54
C ASN A 115 6.18 -4.79 3.66
N LEU A 116 6.79 -3.61 3.69
CA LEU A 116 6.47 -2.53 4.61
C LEU A 116 5.61 -1.52 3.84
N VAL A 117 4.37 -1.35 4.25
CA VAL A 117 3.40 -0.51 3.56
C VAL A 117 3.07 0.69 4.44
N PHE A 118 3.29 1.91 3.93
CA PHE A 118 3.03 3.11 4.73
C PHE A 118 2.90 4.35 3.86
N ASP A 119 2.34 5.40 4.46
CA ASP A 119 2.26 6.72 3.85
C ASP A 119 3.42 7.57 4.37
N VAL A 120 4.02 8.35 3.48
CA VAL A 120 5.08 9.31 3.83
C VAL A 120 4.57 10.72 3.52
N VAL A 121 4.59 11.58 4.53
CA VAL A 121 4.36 13.00 4.35
C VAL A 121 5.69 13.67 4.09
N VAL A 122 5.82 14.34 2.94
CA VAL A 122 7.05 14.97 2.48
C VAL A 122 6.81 16.48 2.30
N PRO A 123 7.70 17.34 2.79
CA PRO A 123 7.56 18.78 2.55
C PRO A 123 7.66 19.12 1.06
N TYR A 124 6.94 20.16 0.64
CA TYR A 124 6.99 20.63 -0.76
C TYR A 124 8.38 21.11 -1.17
N GLN A 125 9.23 21.46 -0.22
CA GLN A 125 10.60 21.92 -0.47
C GLN A 125 11.49 20.82 -1.05
N VAL A 126 11.14 19.56 -0.83
CA VAL A 126 11.88 18.42 -1.39
C VAL A 126 11.61 18.34 -2.90
N LYS A 127 12.62 18.64 -3.71
CA LYS A 127 12.52 18.70 -5.17
C LYS A 127 12.91 17.39 -5.82
N MET A 128 12.26 16.32 -5.41
CA MET A 128 12.50 14.98 -5.93
C MET A 128 11.20 14.39 -6.45
N THR A 129 11.28 13.56 -7.48
CA THR A 129 10.13 12.79 -7.95
C THR A 129 9.75 11.73 -6.92
N GLU A 130 8.52 11.25 -6.99
CA GLU A 130 8.07 10.15 -6.13
C GLU A 130 8.96 8.90 -6.30
N HIS A 131 9.35 8.60 -7.53
CA HIS A 131 10.26 7.50 -7.81
C HIS A 131 11.62 7.68 -7.13
N GLU A 132 12.20 8.86 -7.22
CA GLU A 132 13.49 9.17 -6.58
C GLU A 132 13.41 9.04 -5.06
N ILE A 133 12.33 9.53 -4.45
CA ILE A 133 12.10 9.39 -2.99
C ILE A 133 12.01 7.91 -2.61
N THR A 134 11.23 7.14 -3.37
CA THR A 134 11.05 5.71 -3.12
C THR A 134 12.38 4.96 -3.21
N VAL A 135 13.18 5.24 -4.24
CA VAL A 135 14.49 4.60 -4.41
C VAL A 135 15.43 4.93 -3.24
N GLN A 136 15.45 6.18 -2.80
CA GLN A 136 16.31 6.58 -1.67
C GLN A 136 15.88 5.93 -0.36
N LEU A 137 14.59 5.91 -0.07
CA LEU A 137 14.08 5.29 1.16
C LEU A 137 14.27 3.78 1.14
N GLN A 138 14.02 3.14 -0.01
CA GLN A 138 14.26 1.71 -0.16
C GLN A 138 15.73 1.34 0.10
N LYS A 139 16.64 2.14 -0.43
CA LYS A 139 18.09 1.93 -0.21
C LYS A 139 18.42 1.98 1.28
N ARG A 140 17.91 2.97 2.01
CA ARG A 140 18.13 3.12 3.45
C ARG A 140 17.54 1.95 4.25
N VAL A 141 16.34 1.52 3.88
CA VAL A 141 15.70 0.36 4.52
C VAL A 141 16.54 -0.90 4.29
N SER A 142 17.00 -1.13 3.07
CA SER A 142 17.83 -2.28 2.74
C SER A 142 19.15 -2.30 3.52
N GLU A 143 19.77 -1.14 3.69
CA GLU A 143 21.05 -1.02 4.40
C GLU A 143 20.89 -1.09 5.92
N GLN A 144 19.81 -0.52 6.47
CA GLN A 144 19.67 -0.37 7.92
C GLN A 144 18.81 -1.44 8.58
N ILE A 145 17.85 -2.02 7.86
CA ILE A 145 16.97 -3.08 8.39
C ILE A 145 17.33 -4.43 7.76
N GLY A 146 17.31 -4.51 6.44
CA GLY A 146 17.66 -5.75 5.74
C GLY A 146 17.20 -5.75 4.29
N LYS A 147 17.86 -6.56 3.48
CA LYS A 147 17.59 -6.65 2.03
C LYS A 147 16.28 -7.37 1.72
N GLU A 148 15.75 -8.12 2.68
CA GLU A 148 14.48 -8.83 2.57
C GLU A 148 13.27 -7.91 2.78
N TYR A 149 13.48 -6.66 3.16
CA TYR A 149 12.42 -5.68 3.40
C TYR A 149 12.23 -4.78 2.18
N PHE A 150 11.02 -4.77 1.64
CA PHE A 150 10.64 -3.92 0.53
C PHE A 150 9.57 -2.93 0.98
N ILE A 151 9.67 -1.68 0.50
CA ILE A 151 8.69 -0.66 0.84
C ILE A 151 7.67 -0.49 -0.28
N ALA A 152 6.41 -0.28 0.11
CA ALA A 152 5.34 0.18 -0.76
C ALA A 152 4.78 1.44 -0.11
N ILE A 153 5.03 2.59 -0.71
CA ILE A 153 4.72 3.88 -0.09
C ILE A 153 3.78 4.71 -0.95
N ASN A 154 2.92 5.47 -0.26
CA ASN A 154 2.17 6.56 -0.84
C ASN A 154 2.79 7.87 -0.32
N ILE A 155 3.07 8.80 -1.23
CA ILE A 155 3.75 10.05 -0.89
C ILE A 155 2.74 11.19 -0.90
N ASP A 156 2.58 11.83 0.27
CA ASP A 156 1.75 13.02 0.45
C ASP A 156 2.65 14.24 0.58
N ARG A 157 2.44 15.23 -0.27
CA ARG A 157 3.17 16.49 -0.23
C ARG A 157 2.41 17.51 0.60
N LYS A 158 3.10 18.17 1.55
CA LYS A 158 2.47 19.18 2.40
C LYS A 158 3.40 20.36 2.66
N TYR A 159 2.80 21.50 2.94
CA TYR A 159 3.51 22.68 3.46
C TYR A 159 3.73 22.49 4.95
N ILE A 160 4.98 22.25 5.33
CA ILE A 160 5.37 22.05 6.73
C ILE A 160 6.69 22.75 7.05
#